data_86e6426b5a27bfbbdc8f66e92372f7fe
#
_entry.id   86e6426b5a27bfbbdc8f66e92372f7fe
#
_cell.length_a   1.000
_cell.length_b   1.000
_cell.length_c   1.000
_cell.angle_alpha   90.00
_cell.angle_beta   90.00
_cell.angle_gamma   90.00
#
_symmetry.space_group_name_H-M   'P 1'
#
loop_
_entity.id
_entity.type
_entity.pdbx_description
1 polymer ?
#
loop_
_entity_poly.entity_id
_entity_poly.type
_entity_poly.pdbx_seq_one_letter_code
_entity_poly.pdbx_strand_id
1 'polypeptide(L)'
;MSEQVLTRVATGVETRPVAPASNVFRPWTPPQEKVDRAFVLAGGGATGIAWEAGIIIGLRDGGVDVRDADTMIGTSAGSMVAAHLRVGTDEGNAFARIQQGAPLASYGRLGPPDAARYLRAQLALDRRRGRAVVARAALSARTSSEEEWLDAIGLGLVGKPWPDGRLLITAVDAETGTSVVFDNDSGVPLDRAVAASCAVPGVFPAVEVDGRRYVDGGLRSVANIDLASGHRRVLALSPYPVGSRLREQPLVQIRTLRPRAKSYLVAPDARDVWAMGANPLDMRRGAGTFETARAHGRRIAHRVAHIWGD
;
A
#
# COMPACT_ATOMS: atom_id res chain seq x y z
N MET A 1 34.78 39.60 38.92
CA MET A 1 33.59 40.11 38.21
C MET A 1 33.86 39.87 36.74
N SER A 2 33.27 38.86 36.14
CA SER A 2 33.26 38.64 34.70
C SER A 2 32.00 37.83 34.38
N GLU A 3 31.03 38.53 33.80
CA GLU A 3 29.80 37.93 33.29
C GLU A 3 30.08 37.16 31.99
N GLN A 4 29.75 35.89 31.98
CA GLN A 4 29.71 35.08 30.76
C GLN A 4 28.34 35.21 30.11
N VAL A 5 28.32 35.83 28.95
CA VAL A 5 27.15 35.92 28.06
C VAL A 5 26.93 34.55 27.38
N LEU A 6 25.87 33.85 27.73
CA LEU A 6 25.40 32.66 27.03
C LEU A 6 24.62 33.07 25.77
N THR A 7 25.25 32.87 24.62
CA THR A 7 24.62 33.05 23.30
C THR A 7 23.65 31.87 23.05
N ARG A 8 22.36 32.15 23.05
CA ARG A 8 21.31 31.22 22.58
C ARG A 8 21.41 31.08 21.06
N VAL A 9 21.76 29.91 20.59
CA VAL A 9 21.58 29.53 19.20
C VAL A 9 20.10 29.20 19.00
N ALA A 10 19.36 30.07 18.34
CA ALA A 10 18.01 29.83 17.89
C ALA A 10 18.07 28.98 16.61
N THR A 11 17.75 27.71 16.71
CA THR A 11 17.48 26.84 15.55
C THR A 11 16.11 27.21 14.99
N GLY A 12 16.06 28.09 13.99
CA GLY A 12 14.88 28.41 13.23
C GLY A 12 14.51 27.22 12.33
N VAL A 13 13.61 26.37 12.80
CA VAL A 13 12.88 25.45 11.91
C VAL A 13 11.81 26.31 11.23
N GLU A 14 12.05 26.71 9.98
CA GLU A 14 11.00 27.27 9.13
C GLU A 14 9.91 26.21 8.92
N THR A 15 8.81 26.32 9.66
CA THR A 15 7.59 25.59 9.36
C THR A 15 6.97 26.20 8.11
N ARG A 16 7.14 25.53 6.96
CA ARG A 16 6.35 25.87 5.77
C ARG A 16 4.86 25.78 6.14
N PRO A 17 4.04 26.77 5.78
CA PRO A 17 2.60 26.70 6.03
C PRO A 17 2.03 25.49 5.28
N VAL A 18 1.40 24.59 6.02
CA VAL A 18 0.64 23.47 5.46
C VAL A 18 -0.50 24.05 4.62
N ALA A 19 -0.57 23.66 3.36
CA ALA A 19 -1.65 24.11 2.48
C ALA A 19 -3.01 23.69 3.07
N PRO A 20 -4.07 24.52 2.95
CA PRO A 20 -5.35 24.23 3.57
C PRO A 20 -5.95 22.92 3.02
N ALA A 21 -6.62 22.18 3.88
CA ALA A 21 -7.20 20.84 3.71
C ALA A 21 -8.10 20.60 2.48
N SER A 22 -8.28 21.57 1.61
CA SER A 22 -9.12 21.52 0.41
C SER A 22 -8.58 20.59 -0.69
N ASN A 23 -7.30 20.21 -0.65
CA ASN A 23 -6.66 19.41 -1.71
C ASN A 23 -6.70 17.88 -1.46
N VAL A 24 -6.96 17.43 -0.22
CA VAL A 24 -6.99 16.01 0.15
C VAL A 24 -8.17 15.24 -0.47
N PHE A 25 -9.17 15.95 -1.00
CA PHE A 25 -10.46 15.38 -1.42
C PHE A 25 -10.73 15.44 -2.92
N ARG A 26 -9.74 15.60 -3.76
CA ARG A 26 -9.99 15.48 -5.21
C ARG A 26 -10.43 14.05 -5.52
N PRO A 27 -11.60 13.83 -6.16
CA PRO A 27 -11.92 12.55 -6.74
C PRO A 27 -10.78 12.19 -7.70
N TRP A 28 -10.23 10.97 -7.55
CA TRP A 28 -9.22 10.52 -8.49
C TRP A 28 -9.80 10.56 -9.91
N THR A 29 -9.11 11.27 -10.80
CA THR A 29 -9.42 11.32 -12.23
C THR A 29 -8.30 10.61 -12.98
N PRO A 30 -8.62 9.74 -13.95
CA PRO A 30 -7.61 9.14 -14.81
C PRO A 30 -6.73 10.21 -15.44
N PRO A 31 -5.44 9.96 -15.63
CA PRO A 31 -4.53 10.89 -16.29
C PRO A 31 -5.04 11.25 -17.68
N GLN A 32 -5.02 12.53 -18.03
CA GLN A 32 -5.37 13.03 -19.36
C GLN A 32 -4.22 12.83 -20.35
N GLU A 33 -2.99 12.68 -19.86
CA GLU A 33 -1.80 12.36 -20.66
C GLU A 33 -1.76 10.87 -21.00
N LYS A 34 -1.13 10.55 -22.14
CA LYS A 34 -0.91 9.16 -22.56
C LYS A 34 0.15 8.51 -21.64
N VAL A 35 -0.26 7.99 -20.51
CA VAL A 35 0.57 7.14 -19.65
C VAL A 35 0.59 5.73 -20.23
N ASP A 36 1.78 5.14 -20.26
CA ASP A 36 1.96 3.83 -20.89
C ASP A 36 1.84 2.71 -19.88
N ARG A 37 2.63 2.75 -18.80
CA ARG A 37 2.81 1.63 -17.88
C ARG A 37 2.28 1.95 -16.48
N ALA A 38 1.38 1.09 -15.98
CA ALA A 38 0.98 1.10 -14.57
C ALA A 38 1.44 -0.18 -13.88
N PHE A 39 2.08 -0.02 -12.72
CA PHE A 39 2.43 -1.10 -11.83
C PHE A 39 1.58 -1.05 -10.57
N VAL A 40 0.76 -2.06 -10.35
CA VAL A 40 -0.19 -2.14 -9.23
C VAL A 40 0.28 -3.17 -8.22
N LEU A 41 0.40 -2.76 -6.97
CA LEU A 41 0.82 -3.54 -5.83
C LEU A 41 -0.31 -3.61 -4.82
N ALA A 42 -0.84 -4.80 -4.60
CA ALA A 42 -2.03 -5.01 -3.79
C ALA A 42 -1.74 -5.17 -2.29
N GLY A 43 -2.78 -5.15 -1.48
CA GLY A 43 -2.67 -5.44 -0.06
C GLY A 43 -2.31 -6.91 0.20
N GLY A 44 -1.53 -7.16 1.26
CA GLY A 44 -1.07 -8.53 1.54
C GLY A 44 -0.46 -8.75 2.92
N GLY A 45 -0.40 -7.74 3.78
CA GLY A 45 0.27 -7.83 5.08
C GLY A 45 1.76 -8.15 4.94
N ALA A 46 2.38 -8.66 5.99
CA ALA A 46 3.82 -8.91 6.04
C ALA A 46 4.28 -9.97 5.02
N THR A 47 3.51 -11.06 4.86
CA THR A 47 3.85 -12.09 3.86
C THR A 47 3.60 -11.58 2.44
N GLY A 48 2.65 -10.65 2.26
CA GLY A 48 2.42 -9.97 0.99
C GLY A 48 3.59 -9.09 0.58
N ILE A 49 4.15 -8.31 1.51
CA ILE A 49 5.36 -7.50 1.27
C ILE A 49 6.51 -8.41 0.78
N ALA A 50 6.75 -9.52 1.50
CA ALA A 50 7.79 -10.47 1.15
C ALA A 50 7.59 -11.08 -0.23
N TRP A 51 6.34 -11.44 -0.54
CA TRP A 51 6.00 -12.03 -1.84
C TRP A 51 6.17 -11.01 -2.97
N GLU A 52 5.66 -9.79 -2.83
CA GLU A 52 5.81 -8.74 -3.84
C GLU A 52 7.29 -8.40 -4.09
N ALA A 53 8.06 -8.20 -3.03
CA ALA A 53 9.50 -7.94 -3.13
C ALA A 53 10.23 -9.10 -3.83
N GLY A 54 9.91 -10.34 -3.48
CA GLY A 54 10.47 -11.52 -4.13
C GLY A 54 10.12 -11.57 -5.62
N ILE A 55 8.85 -11.39 -6.00
CA ILE A 55 8.42 -11.35 -7.41
C ILE A 55 9.20 -10.25 -8.17
N ILE A 56 9.30 -9.04 -7.64
CA ILE A 56 9.99 -7.92 -8.29
C ILE A 56 11.46 -8.25 -8.54
N ILE A 57 12.17 -8.75 -7.53
CA ILE A 57 13.57 -9.15 -7.69
C ILE A 57 13.70 -10.30 -8.69
N GLY A 58 12.79 -11.29 -8.64
CA GLY A 58 12.77 -12.40 -9.58
C GLY A 58 12.52 -11.96 -11.03
N LEU A 59 11.66 -10.96 -11.26
CA LEU A 59 11.44 -10.36 -12.56
C LEU A 59 12.72 -9.66 -13.06
N ARG A 60 13.38 -8.90 -12.20
CA ARG A 60 14.66 -8.22 -12.50
C ARG A 60 15.77 -9.22 -12.83
N ASP A 61 15.89 -10.32 -12.07
CA ASP A 61 16.82 -11.41 -12.37
C ASP A 61 16.55 -12.05 -13.74
N GLY A 62 15.30 -12.03 -14.18
CA GLY A 62 14.85 -12.48 -15.50
C GLY A 62 14.86 -11.41 -16.59
N GLY A 63 15.46 -10.22 -16.33
CA GLY A 63 15.65 -9.14 -17.30
C GLY A 63 14.47 -8.17 -17.43
N VAL A 64 13.51 -8.17 -16.48
CA VAL A 64 12.36 -7.25 -16.48
C VAL A 64 12.46 -6.29 -15.30
N ASP A 65 12.68 -5.01 -15.58
CA ASP A 65 12.64 -3.96 -14.56
C ASP A 65 11.26 -3.28 -14.57
N VAL A 66 10.57 -3.34 -13.43
CA VAL A 66 9.23 -2.75 -13.27
C VAL A 66 9.25 -1.35 -12.64
N ARG A 67 10.46 -0.86 -12.28
CA ARG A 67 10.65 0.47 -11.69
C ARG A 67 10.44 1.60 -12.68
N ASP A 68 10.48 1.30 -13.98
CA ASP A 68 10.22 2.21 -15.09
C ASP A 68 8.72 2.48 -15.35
N ALA A 69 7.84 2.00 -14.49
CA ALA A 69 6.41 2.31 -14.56
C ALA A 69 6.15 3.82 -14.51
N ASP A 70 5.30 4.37 -15.38
CA ASP A 70 4.88 5.78 -15.30
C ASP A 70 4.09 6.04 -14.01
N THR A 71 3.24 5.10 -13.64
CA THR A 71 2.43 5.16 -12.42
C THR A 71 2.60 3.90 -11.58
N MET A 72 2.88 4.06 -10.30
CA MET A 72 2.77 3.00 -9.31
C MET A 72 1.53 3.23 -8.44
N ILE A 73 0.79 2.16 -8.17
CA ILE A 73 -0.42 2.18 -7.36
C ILE A 73 -0.25 1.18 -6.23
N GLY A 74 -0.26 1.67 -5.00
CA GLY A 74 -0.06 0.83 -3.83
C GLY A 74 -1.25 0.80 -2.89
N THR A 75 -1.54 -0.38 -2.34
CA THR A 75 -2.57 -0.59 -1.33
C THR A 75 -1.96 -1.37 -0.17
N SER A 76 -2.07 -0.86 1.07
CA SER A 76 -1.58 -1.56 2.26
C SER A 76 -0.11 -2.01 2.08
N ALA A 77 0.20 -3.30 2.23
CA ALA A 77 1.52 -3.87 1.95
C ALA A 77 2.13 -3.34 0.64
N GLY A 78 1.34 -3.32 -0.43
CA GLY A 78 1.79 -2.81 -1.74
C GLY A 78 2.09 -1.31 -1.75
N SER A 79 1.47 -0.50 -0.88
CA SER A 79 1.82 0.92 -0.76
C SER A 79 3.23 1.11 -0.19
N MET A 80 3.61 0.27 0.76
CA MET A 80 4.96 0.26 1.33
C MET A 80 5.99 -0.15 0.30
N VAL A 81 5.74 -1.25 -0.44
CA VAL A 81 6.65 -1.72 -1.49
C VAL A 81 6.78 -0.65 -2.59
N ALA A 82 5.67 -0.07 -3.05
CA ALA A 82 5.67 0.97 -4.08
C ALA A 82 6.45 2.22 -3.65
N ALA A 83 6.25 2.69 -2.41
CA ALA A 83 6.96 3.85 -1.86
C ALA A 83 8.47 3.60 -1.80
N HIS A 84 8.90 2.46 -1.29
CA HIS A 84 10.32 2.11 -1.24
C HIS A 84 10.95 2.00 -2.63
N LEU A 85 10.27 1.39 -3.59
CA LEU A 85 10.73 1.34 -4.99
C LEU A 85 10.93 2.73 -5.57
N ARG A 86 9.98 3.63 -5.33
CA ARG A 86 10.01 5.00 -5.86
C ARG A 86 11.05 5.90 -5.20
N VAL A 87 11.32 5.73 -3.91
CA VAL A 87 12.42 6.48 -3.24
C VAL A 87 13.79 5.88 -3.49
N GLY A 88 13.89 4.84 -4.32
CA GLY A 88 15.17 4.24 -4.72
C GLY A 88 15.81 3.36 -3.63
N THR A 89 15.03 2.86 -2.69
CA THR A 89 15.50 1.86 -1.74
C THR A 89 15.63 0.52 -2.46
N ASP A 90 16.76 -0.16 -2.28
CA ASP A 90 16.92 -1.55 -2.76
C ASP A 90 15.86 -2.45 -2.13
N GLU A 91 15.16 -3.24 -2.95
CA GLU A 91 14.00 -4.03 -2.54
C GLU A 91 14.36 -5.07 -1.48
N GLY A 92 15.57 -5.65 -1.56
CA GLY A 92 16.07 -6.58 -0.57
C GLY A 92 16.34 -5.90 0.77
N ASN A 93 16.89 -4.69 0.75
CA ASN A 93 17.11 -3.87 1.93
C ASN A 93 15.81 -3.34 2.50
N ALA A 94 14.87 -2.92 1.65
CA ALA A 94 13.53 -2.52 2.08
C ALA A 94 12.83 -3.67 2.81
N PHE A 95 12.82 -4.84 2.23
CA PHE A 95 12.26 -6.04 2.84
C PHE A 95 12.96 -6.40 4.17
N ALA A 96 14.30 -6.39 4.20
CA ALA A 96 15.07 -6.66 5.41
C ALA A 96 14.76 -5.65 6.54
N ARG A 97 14.61 -4.38 6.22
CA ARG A 97 14.22 -3.33 7.19
C ARG A 97 12.81 -3.55 7.73
N ILE A 98 11.86 -3.88 6.86
CA ILE A 98 10.49 -4.20 7.27
C ILE A 98 10.48 -5.42 8.21
N GLN A 99 11.31 -6.44 7.94
CA GLN A 99 11.47 -7.57 8.83
C GLN A 99 12.09 -7.21 10.19
N GLN A 100 13.05 -6.28 10.22
CA GLN A 100 13.76 -5.87 11.44
C GLN A 100 12.97 -4.88 12.29
N GLY A 101 12.11 -4.07 11.68
CA GLY A 101 11.55 -2.89 12.28
C GLY A 101 10.24 -3.05 13.01
N ALA A 102 9.53 -4.14 12.85
CA ALA A 102 8.21 -4.22 13.47
C ALA A 102 8.01 -5.55 14.21
N PRO A 103 7.80 -5.51 15.52
CA PRO A 103 7.04 -6.55 16.19
C PRO A 103 5.56 -6.43 15.76
N LEU A 104 5.27 -6.48 14.45
CA LEU A 104 3.89 -6.55 13.92
C LEU A 104 3.11 -7.73 14.52
N ALA A 105 3.83 -8.71 15.08
CA ALA A 105 3.26 -9.82 15.83
C ALA A 105 2.58 -9.43 17.15
N SER A 106 2.86 -8.22 17.68
CA SER A 106 2.25 -7.72 18.90
C SER A 106 0.93 -6.97 18.65
N TYR A 107 0.67 -6.63 17.40
CA TYR A 107 -0.52 -5.87 17.02
C TYR A 107 -1.67 -6.82 16.70
N GLY A 108 -2.75 -6.65 17.36
CA GLY A 108 -4.07 -7.22 17.32
C GLY A 108 -4.36 -8.39 16.36
N ARG A 109 -5.16 -9.32 16.82
CA ARG A 109 -5.82 -10.32 15.96
C ARG A 109 -7.20 -9.81 15.63
N LEU A 110 -7.63 -9.94 14.38
CA LEU A 110 -9.04 -9.79 14.02
C LEU A 110 -9.86 -10.77 14.86
N GLY A 111 -10.57 -10.25 15.87
CA GLY A 111 -11.46 -11.05 16.68
C GLY A 111 -12.73 -11.45 15.93
N PRO A 112 -13.48 -12.45 16.41
CA PRO A 112 -14.76 -12.83 15.81
C PRO A 112 -15.75 -11.66 15.62
N PRO A 113 -15.86 -10.69 16.53
CA PRO A 113 -16.73 -9.52 16.33
C PRO A 113 -16.32 -8.65 15.15
N ASP A 114 -15.02 -8.49 14.92
CA ASP A 114 -14.50 -7.67 13.82
C ASP A 114 -14.68 -8.38 12.50
N ALA A 115 -14.44 -9.69 12.45
CA ALA A 115 -14.74 -10.52 11.29
C ALA A 115 -16.23 -10.46 10.93
N ALA A 116 -17.13 -10.51 11.90
CA ALA A 116 -18.58 -10.36 11.67
C ALA A 116 -18.95 -8.96 11.16
N ARG A 117 -18.32 -7.89 11.66
CA ARG A 117 -18.50 -6.53 11.15
C ARG A 117 -18.03 -6.39 9.70
N TYR A 118 -16.84 -6.95 9.39
CA TYR A 118 -16.35 -7.02 8.02
C TYR A 118 -17.34 -7.71 7.10
N LEU A 119 -17.83 -8.89 7.49
CA LEU A 119 -18.80 -9.64 6.70
C LEU A 119 -20.10 -8.86 6.49
N ARG A 120 -20.65 -8.24 7.53
CA ARG A 120 -21.88 -7.40 7.41
C ARG A 120 -21.66 -6.20 6.50
N ALA A 121 -20.50 -5.55 6.59
CA ALA A 121 -20.16 -4.43 5.71
C ALA A 121 -20.03 -4.87 4.25
N GLN A 122 -19.54 -6.07 4.01
CA GLN A 122 -19.46 -6.67 2.69
C GLN A 122 -20.83 -6.95 2.07
N LEU A 123 -21.83 -7.26 2.90
CA LEU A 123 -23.21 -7.50 2.46
C LEU A 123 -24.01 -6.20 2.27
N ALA A 124 -23.52 -5.05 2.73
CA ALA A 124 -24.22 -3.79 2.64
C ALA A 124 -24.47 -3.38 1.17
N LEU A 125 -25.70 -3.01 0.82
CA LEU A 125 -26.06 -2.52 -0.51
C LEU A 125 -25.31 -1.22 -0.85
N ASP A 126 -25.25 -0.30 0.11
CA ASP A 126 -24.43 0.92 0.02
C ASP A 126 -23.00 0.62 0.49
N ARG A 127 -22.08 0.57 -0.47
CA ARG A 127 -20.65 0.27 -0.24
C ARG A 127 -19.96 1.28 0.68
N ARG A 128 -20.29 2.56 0.50
CA ARG A 128 -19.71 3.63 1.30
C ARG A 128 -20.13 3.49 2.76
N ARG A 129 -21.43 3.30 2.99
CA ARG A 129 -21.97 3.04 4.34
C ARG A 129 -21.40 1.78 4.97
N GLY A 130 -21.26 0.70 4.19
CA GLY A 130 -20.64 -0.55 4.66
C GLY A 130 -19.22 -0.31 5.14
N ARG A 131 -18.39 0.37 4.35
CA ARG A 131 -17.02 0.74 4.74
C ARG A 131 -16.99 1.64 5.97
N ALA A 132 -17.86 2.65 6.03
CA ALA A 132 -17.95 3.54 7.18
C ALA A 132 -18.25 2.80 8.49
N VAL A 133 -19.08 1.76 8.47
CA VAL A 133 -19.38 0.94 9.67
C VAL A 133 -18.13 0.24 10.17
N VAL A 134 -17.34 -0.39 9.29
CA VAL A 134 -16.09 -1.07 9.67
C VAL A 134 -15.04 -0.07 10.13
N ALA A 135 -14.86 0.99 9.37
CA ALA A 135 -13.83 1.99 9.63
C ALA A 135 -14.07 2.74 10.94
N ARG A 136 -15.32 3.14 11.22
CA ARG A 136 -15.68 3.76 12.52
C ARG A 136 -15.47 2.82 13.70
N ALA A 137 -15.74 1.54 13.54
CA ALA A 137 -15.47 0.56 14.60
C ALA A 137 -13.97 0.49 14.93
N ALA A 138 -13.10 0.71 13.95
CA ALA A 138 -11.65 0.78 14.16
C ALA A 138 -11.23 1.96 15.05
N LEU A 139 -11.95 3.09 14.99
CA LEU A 139 -11.64 4.26 15.82
C LEU A 139 -11.77 4.00 17.34
N SER A 140 -12.55 3.00 17.74
CA SER A 140 -12.73 2.59 19.14
C SER A 140 -12.02 1.28 19.47
N ALA A 141 -11.27 0.69 18.53
CA ALA A 141 -10.54 -0.54 18.76
C ALA A 141 -9.32 -0.30 19.69
N ARG A 142 -8.98 -1.32 20.47
CA ARG A 142 -7.75 -1.30 21.27
C ARG A 142 -6.58 -1.71 20.35
N THR A 143 -5.79 -0.74 19.97
CA THR A 143 -4.59 -0.90 19.14
C THR A 143 -3.39 -0.27 19.84
N SER A 144 -2.21 -0.32 19.20
CA SER A 144 -1.09 0.55 19.58
C SER A 144 -1.46 2.02 19.43
N SER A 145 -0.62 2.92 19.93
CA SER A 145 -0.74 4.34 19.62
C SER A 145 -0.46 4.61 18.15
N GLU A 146 -0.95 5.74 17.64
CA GLU A 146 -0.65 6.17 16.29
C GLU A 146 0.85 6.46 16.11
N GLU A 147 1.50 7.03 17.11
CA GLU A 147 2.94 7.31 17.10
C GLU A 147 3.76 6.04 16.96
N GLU A 148 3.50 5.02 17.79
CA GLU A 148 4.15 3.71 17.66
C GLU A 148 3.94 3.07 16.29
N TRP A 149 2.76 3.28 15.70
CA TRP A 149 2.45 2.78 14.36
C TRP A 149 3.23 3.53 13.28
N LEU A 150 3.29 4.86 13.35
CA LEU A 150 4.05 5.68 12.42
C LEU A 150 5.55 5.33 12.47
N ASP A 151 6.10 5.13 13.65
CA ASP A 151 7.50 4.72 13.83
C ASP A 151 7.75 3.33 13.21
N ALA A 152 6.84 2.39 13.42
CA ALA A 152 6.99 1.04 12.90
C ALA A 152 6.88 0.96 11.36
N ILE A 153 5.94 1.71 10.77
CA ILE A 153 5.65 1.68 9.34
C ILE A 153 6.51 2.67 8.55
N GLY A 154 6.87 3.79 9.17
CA GLY A 154 7.64 4.84 8.54
C GLY A 154 9.11 4.50 8.26
N LEU A 155 9.60 3.33 8.68
CA LEU A 155 11.00 2.92 8.55
C LEU A 155 11.55 3.14 7.13
N GLY A 156 12.46 4.11 7.03
CA GLY A 156 13.10 4.51 5.77
C GLY A 156 12.29 5.46 4.90
N LEU A 157 11.07 5.85 5.30
CA LEU A 157 10.22 6.80 4.59
C LEU A 157 10.04 8.13 5.33
N VAL A 158 10.31 8.17 6.66
CA VAL A 158 10.18 9.38 7.48
C VAL A 158 11.02 10.51 6.89
N GLY A 159 10.38 11.66 6.65
CA GLY A 159 11.00 12.84 6.08
C GLY A 159 11.43 12.71 4.61
N LYS A 160 11.12 11.62 3.95
CA LYS A 160 11.35 11.48 2.51
C LYS A 160 10.29 12.28 1.73
N PRO A 161 10.73 13.06 0.73
CA PRO A 161 9.78 13.69 -0.18
C PRO A 161 9.02 12.63 -1.01
N TRP A 162 7.87 13.02 -1.52
CA TRP A 162 7.25 12.25 -2.58
C TRP A 162 8.20 12.14 -3.77
N PRO A 163 8.27 10.98 -4.42
CA PRO A 163 9.13 10.79 -5.59
C PRO A 163 8.62 11.59 -6.80
N ASP A 164 9.52 11.91 -7.74
CA ASP A 164 9.13 12.59 -8.99
C ASP A 164 8.17 11.74 -9.85
N GLY A 165 8.34 10.42 -9.82
CA GLY A 165 7.44 9.49 -10.50
C GLY A 165 6.09 9.38 -9.81
N ARG A 166 5.01 9.25 -10.61
CA ARG A 166 3.65 9.17 -10.07
C ARG A 166 3.46 7.97 -9.16
N LEU A 167 3.10 8.25 -7.90
CA LEU A 167 2.78 7.25 -6.89
C LEU A 167 1.38 7.53 -6.32
N LEU A 168 0.51 6.54 -6.40
CA LEU A 168 -0.85 6.58 -5.86
C LEU A 168 -0.95 5.63 -4.67
N ILE A 169 -1.31 6.15 -3.50
CA ILE A 169 -1.49 5.39 -2.26
C ILE A 169 -2.95 5.45 -1.85
N THR A 170 -3.57 4.28 -1.70
CA THR A 170 -5.01 4.19 -1.43
C THR A 170 -5.30 4.14 0.07
N ALA A 171 -6.35 4.84 0.50
CA ALA A 171 -6.86 4.78 1.86
C ALA A 171 -8.40 4.92 1.88
N VAL A 172 -8.99 4.80 3.05
CA VAL A 172 -10.43 5.03 3.28
C VAL A 172 -10.60 5.96 4.47
N ASP A 173 -11.36 7.02 4.29
CA ASP A 173 -11.78 7.93 5.37
C ASP A 173 -12.64 7.15 6.38
N ALA A 174 -12.20 7.13 7.63
CA ALA A 174 -12.78 6.27 8.66
C ALA A 174 -14.19 6.72 9.09
N GLU A 175 -14.50 8.00 8.96
CA GLU A 175 -15.82 8.52 9.34
C GLU A 175 -16.85 8.32 8.25
N THR A 176 -16.46 8.58 7.00
CA THR A 176 -17.40 8.62 5.88
C THR A 176 -17.42 7.36 5.03
N GLY A 177 -16.39 6.50 5.12
CA GLY A 177 -16.19 5.34 4.26
C GLY A 177 -15.85 5.72 2.81
N THR A 178 -15.49 6.98 2.56
CA THR A 178 -15.07 7.45 1.25
C THR A 178 -13.67 6.95 0.93
N SER A 179 -13.49 6.44 -0.28
CA SER A 179 -12.15 6.06 -0.78
C SER A 179 -11.34 7.31 -1.10
N VAL A 180 -10.08 7.30 -0.72
CA VAL A 180 -9.13 8.38 -0.93
C VAL A 180 -7.90 7.82 -1.63
N VAL A 181 -7.28 8.63 -2.46
CA VAL A 181 -5.97 8.37 -3.05
C VAL A 181 -5.07 9.52 -2.69
N PHE A 182 -3.97 9.23 -2.01
CA PHE A 182 -2.88 10.16 -1.76
C PHE A 182 -1.88 10.08 -2.90
N ASP A 183 -1.35 11.20 -3.31
CA ASP A 183 -0.34 11.34 -4.36
C ASP A 183 0.59 12.52 -4.06
N ASN A 184 1.48 12.84 -4.98
CA ASN A 184 2.45 13.93 -4.88
C ASN A 184 1.82 15.31 -4.60
N ASP A 185 0.56 15.51 -5.01
CA ASP A 185 -0.15 16.79 -4.91
C ASP A 185 -1.06 16.86 -3.67
N SER A 186 -1.16 15.78 -2.91
CA SER A 186 -2.09 15.70 -1.77
C SER A 186 -1.64 16.50 -0.55
N GLY A 187 -0.37 16.94 -0.49
CA GLY A 187 0.20 17.66 0.64
C GLY A 187 0.43 16.82 1.89
N VAL A 188 0.14 15.53 1.84
CA VAL A 188 0.30 14.58 2.94
C VAL A 188 1.73 14.05 2.95
N PRO A 189 2.43 13.95 4.10
CA PRO A 189 3.73 13.28 4.17
C PRO A 189 3.66 11.83 3.68
N LEU A 190 4.68 11.38 2.92
CA LEU A 190 4.70 10.07 2.29
C LEU A 190 4.56 8.93 3.30
N ASP A 191 5.27 9.00 4.40
CA ASP A 191 5.22 8.04 5.51
C ASP A 191 3.82 7.96 6.13
N ARG A 192 3.13 9.09 6.33
CA ARG A 192 1.74 9.12 6.81
C ARG A 192 0.76 8.51 5.81
N ALA A 193 0.93 8.80 4.52
CA ALA A 193 0.10 8.20 3.47
C ALA A 193 0.22 6.67 3.45
N VAL A 194 1.46 6.15 3.55
CA VAL A 194 1.73 4.71 3.64
C VAL A 194 1.17 4.12 4.92
N ALA A 195 1.37 4.78 6.08
CA ALA A 195 0.84 4.32 7.36
C ALA A 195 -0.70 4.25 7.35
N ALA A 196 -1.37 5.26 6.78
CA ALA A 196 -2.83 5.26 6.60
C ALA A 196 -3.30 4.12 5.70
N SER A 197 -2.57 3.86 4.60
CA SER A 197 -2.86 2.77 3.68
C SER A 197 -2.71 1.39 4.33
N CYS A 198 -1.85 1.27 5.33
CA CYS A 198 -1.58 0.02 6.06
C CYS A 198 -2.38 -0.12 7.37
N ALA A 199 -3.21 0.87 7.73
CA ALA A 199 -3.98 0.89 8.97
C ALA A 199 -5.20 -0.05 8.91
N VAL A 200 -4.96 -1.37 8.98
CA VAL A 200 -6.03 -2.40 8.94
C VAL A 200 -7.01 -2.18 10.09
N PRO A 201 -8.31 -1.94 9.82
CA PRO A 201 -9.31 -1.68 10.84
C PRO A 201 -9.37 -2.75 11.93
N GLY A 202 -9.27 -2.33 13.19
CA GLY A 202 -9.30 -3.23 14.35
C GLY A 202 -7.98 -3.93 14.67
N VAL A 203 -6.97 -3.79 13.80
CA VAL A 203 -5.61 -4.34 14.01
C VAL A 203 -4.62 -3.23 14.31
N PHE A 204 -4.63 -2.18 13.49
CA PHE A 204 -3.76 -1.02 13.63
C PHE A 204 -4.57 0.26 13.86
N PRO A 205 -3.97 1.29 14.46
CA PRO A 205 -4.65 2.56 14.69
C PRO A 205 -4.96 3.25 13.36
N ALA A 206 -6.09 3.94 13.30
CA ALA A 206 -6.39 4.84 12.21
C ALA A 206 -5.42 6.04 12.25
N VAL A 207 -4.89 6.44 11.10
CA VAL A 207 -3.91 7.52 10.97
C VAL A 207 -4.60 8.85 10.73
N GLU A 208 -4.21 9.87 11.50
CA GLU A 208 -4.73 11.21 11.35
C GLU A 208 -3.95 12.00 10.29
N VAL A 209 -4.70 12.61 9.37
CA VAL A 209 -4.18 13.55 8.37
C VAL A 209 -5.15 14.72 8.30
N ASP A 210 -4.69 15.92 8.59
CA ASP A 210 -5.45 17.17 8.55
C ASP A 210 -6.79 17.08 9.31
N GLY A 211 -6.76 16.54 10.54
CA GLY A 211 -7.93 16.40 11.42
C GLY A 211 -8.92 15.32 11.00
N ARG A 212 -8.58 14.48 10.02
CA ARG A 212 -9.37 13.32 9.59
C ARG A 212 -8.63 12.03 9.81
N ARG A 213 -9.36 10.96 10.04
CA ARG A 213 -8.78 9.64 10.30
C ARG A 213 -8.96 8.71 9.12
N TYR A 214 -7.90 8.03 8.75
CA TYR A 214 -7.85 7.13 7.61
C TYR A 214 -7.48 5.72 8.02
N VAL A 215 -8.03 4.76 7.29
CA VAL A 215 -7.77 3.34 7.45
C VAL A 215 -7.39 2.71 6.11
N ASP A 216 -6.95 1.46 6.16
CA ASP A 216 -6.42 0.68 5.04
C ASP A 216 -7.29 0.77 3.77
N GLY A 217 -6.65 1.05 2.64
CA GLY A 217 -7.27 1.13 1.33
C GLY A 217 -7.85 -0.20 0.84
N GLY A 218 -7.37 -1.32 1.39
CA GLY A 218 -7.91 -2.65 1.13
C GLY A 218 -9.37 -2.83 1.57
N LEU A 219 -9.86 -1.95 2.46
CA LEU A 219 -11.28 -1.90 2.80
C LEU A 219 -12.16 -1.54 1.59
N ARG A 220 -11.65 -0.84 0.60
CA ARG A 220 -12.32 -0.59 -0.69
C ARG A 220 -12.12 -1.74 -1.65
N SER A 221 -10.89 -2.11 -1.88
CA SER A 221 -10.46 -3.20 -2.76
C SER A 221 -9.02 -3.57 -2.41
N VAL A 222 -8.74 -4.86 -2.28
CA VAL A 222 -7.39 -5.34 -1.95
C VAL A 222 -6.36 -4.86 -2.98
N ALA A 223 -6.72 -4.77 -4.24
CA ALA A 223 -5.78 -4.45 -5.32
C ALA A 223 -5.98 -3.06 -5.95
N ASN A 224 -7.19 -2.50 -5.93
CA ASN A 224 -7.50 -1.20 -6.54
C ASN A 224 -7.00 -1.06 -7.99
N ILE A 225 -7.02 -2.13 -8.80
CA ILE A 225 -6.49 -2.19 -10.18
C ILE A 225 -7.25 -1.24 -11.10
N ASP A 226 -8.50 -0.93 -10.80
CA ASP A 226 -9.32 0.02 -11.56
C ASP A 226 -8.72 1.42 -11.63
N LEU A 227 -7.84 1.80 -10.69
CA LEU A 227 -7.08 3.05 -10.71
C LEU A 227 -6.06 3.10 -11.85
N ALA A 228 -5.66 1.95 -12.40
CA ALA A 228 -4.81 1.87 -13.58
C ALA A 228 -5.55 2.10 -14.91
N SER A 229 -6.83 2.46 -14.85
CA SER A 229 -7.61 2.78 -16.07
C SER A 229 -6.96 3.93 -16.83
N GLY A 230 -6.86 3.80 -18.15
CA GLY A 230 -6.22 4.78 -19.02
C GLY A 230 -4.78 4.43 -19.44
N HIS A 231 -4.11 3.51 -18.72
CA HIS A 231 -2.77 3.03 -19.11
C HIS A 231 -2.87 1.97 -20.21
N ARG A 232 -1.89 1.93 -21.10
CA ARG A 232 -1.83 0.96 -22.19
C ARG A 232 -1.33 -0.41 -21.73
N ARG A 233 -0.49 -0.45 -20.70
CA ARG A 233 0.11 -1.64 -20.12
C ARG A 233 -0.10 -1.64 -18.60
N VAL A 234 -0.59 -2.73 -18.08
CA VAL A 234 -0.86 -2.84 -16.64
C VAL A 234 -0.32 -4.16 -16.13
N LEU A 235 0.65 -4.10 -15.23
CA LEU A 235 1.10 -5.22 -14.43
C LEU A 235 0.55 -5.07 -13.01
N ALA A 236 -0.10 -6.10 -12.50
CA ALA A 236 -0.61 -6.13 -11.14
C ALA A 236 -0.05 -7.33 -10.38
N LEU A 237 0.47 -7.10 -9.18
CA LEU A 237 0.80 -8.14 -8.21
C LEU A 237 -0.30 -8.20 -7.16
N SER A 238 -0.83 -9.39 -6.88
CA SER A 238 -1.86 -9.56 -5.86
C SER A 238 -1.56 -10.79 -4.99
N PRO A 239 -0.94 -10.59 -3.82
CA PRO A 239 -0.60 -11.66 -2.88
C PRO A 239 -1.83 -12.46 -2.42
N TYR A 240 -2.97 -11.82 -2.35
CA TYR A 240 -4.25 -12.44 -2.05
C TYR A 240 -5.27 -12.07 -3.13
N PRO A 241 -5.35 -12.86 -4.22
CA PRO A 241 -6.18 -12.53 -5.39
C PRO A 241 -7.68 -12.78 -5.14
N VAL A 242 -8.15 -12.40 -3.96
CA VAL A 242 -9.53 -12.53 -3.51
C VAL A 242 -10.12 -11.14 -3.23
N GLY A 243 -11.38 -10.99 -3.46
CA GLY A 243 -12.13 -9.80 -3.13
C GLY A 243 -13.48 -10.20 -2.55
N SER A 244 -14.01 -9.38 -1.68
CA SER A 244 -15.28 -9.63 -1.01
C SER A 244 -16.47 -9.64 -1.96
N ARG A 245 -16.34 -8.95 -3.09
CA ARG A 245 -17.35 -8.88 -4.15
C ARG A 245 -16.72 -9.15 -5.50
N LEU A 246 -17.50 -9.66 -6.44
CA LEU A 246 -17.03 -10.02 -7.77
C LEU A 246 -16.26 -8.87 -8.46
N ARG A 247 -16.77 -7.64 -8.40
CA ARG A 247 -16.12 -6.45 -9.01
C ARG A 247 -14.85 -5.97 -8.28
N GLU A 248 -14.63 -6.44 -7.07
CA GLU A 248 -13.45 -6.12 -6.26
C GLU A 248 -12.37 -7.19 -6.39
N GLN A 249 -12.70 -8.32 -7.01
CA GLN A 249 -11.73 -9.38 -7.27
C GLN A 249 -10.67 -8.89 -8.28
N PRO A 250 -9.38 -9.04 -7.98
CA PRO A 250 -8.29 -8.60 -8.85
C PRO A 250 -8.42 -9.14 -10.28
N LEU A 251 -8.83 -10.41 -10.43
CA LEU A 251 -9.04 -11.02 -11.73
C LEU A 251 -10.15 -10.35 -12.54
N VAL A 252 -11.22 -9.90 -11.90
CA VAL A 252 -12.31 -9.18 -12.57
C VAL A 252 -11.86 -7.77 -12.94
N GLN A 253 -11.19 -7.08 -12.03
CA GLN A 253 -10.67 -5.73 -12.28
C GLN A 253 -9.69 -5.71 -13.46
N ILE A 254 -8.71 -6.62 -13.49
CA ILE A 254 -7.73 -6.69 -14.58
C ILE A 254 -8.39 -7.02 -15.93
N ARG A 255 -9.41 -7.89 -15.93
CA ARG A 255 -10.18 -8.21 -17.14
C ARG A 255 -10.98 -7.01 -17.67
N THR A 256 -11.47 -6.16 -16.78
CA THR A 256 -12.19 -4.94 -17.17
C THR A 256 -11.29 -3.95 -17.91
N LEU A 257 -9.98 -3.96 -17.65
CA LEU A 257 -9.00 -3.10 -18.35
C LEU A 257 -8.62 -3.64 -19.74
N ARG A 258 -8.68 -4.97 -19.96
CA ARG A 258 -8.18 -5.65 -21.16
C ARG A 258 -8.64 -5.11 -22.51
N PRO A 259 -9.88 -4.65 -22.70
CA PRO A 259 -10.28 -4.11 -24.01
C PRO A 259 -9.46 -2.90 -24.45
N ARG A 260 -8.78 -2.23 -23.50
CA ARG A 260 -8.03 -0.98 -23.73
C ARG A 260 -6.56 -1.05 -23.31
N ALA A 261 -6.15 -2.11 -22.61
CA ALA A 261 -4.80 -2.27 -22.07
C ALA A 261 -4.28 -3.70 -22.24
N LYS A 262 -2.99 -3.85 -22.57
CA LYS A 262 -2.27 -5.11 -22.34
C LYS A 262 -2.12 -5.25 -20.81
N SER A 263 -2.66 -6.28 -20.21
CA SER A 263 -2.67 -6.40 -18.76
C SER A 263 -2.36 -7.82 -18.29
N TYR A 264 -1.59 -7.93 -17.19
CA TYR A 264 -1.22 -9.18 -16.57
C TYR A 264 -1.36 -9.10 -15.05
N LEU A 265 -2.01 -10.11 -14.47
CA LEU A 265 -2.12 -10.29 -13.03
C LEU A 265 -1.20 -11.43 -12.62
N VAL A 266 -0.24 -11.12 -11.78
CA VAL A 266 0.55 -12.12 -11.06
C VAL A 266 -0.16 -12.43 -9.75
N ALA A 267 -0.41 -13.70 -9.52
CA ALA A 267 -1.00 -14.21 -8.29
C ALA A 267 -0.13 -15.38 -7.77
N PRO A 268 -0.16 -15.68 -6.48
CA PRO A 268 0.58 -16.76 -5.88
C PRO A 268 0.27 -18.11 -6.53
N ASP A 269 1.29 -18.88 -6.84
CA ASP A 269 1.16 -20.30 -7.18
C ASP A 269 1.06 -21.17 -5.90
N ALA A 270 0.91 -22.47 -6.05
CA ALA A 270 0.75 -23.37 -4.91
C ALA A 270 1.97 -23.34 -3.94
N ARG A 271 3.18 -23.10 -4.46
CA ARG A 271 4.40 -23.00 -3.63
C ARG A 271 4.39 -21.69 -2.84
N ASP A 272 4.01 -20.60 -3.48
CA ASP A 272 3.87 -19.30 -2.82
C ASP A 272 2.84 -19.37 -1.70
N VAL A 273 1.64 -19.93 -1.97
CA VAL A 273 0.57 -20.09 -0.97
C VAL A 273 1.05 -20.90 0.23
N TRP A 274 1.79 -21.97 0.00
CA TRP A 274 2.37 -22.76 1.08
C TRP A 274 3.40 -21.97 1.90
N ALA A 275 4.29 -21.23 1.24
CA ALA A 275 5.30 -20.41 1.89
C ALA A 275 4.67 -19.25 2.71
N MET A 276 3.69 -18.57 2.15
CA MET A 276 2.96 -17.46 2.80
C MET A 276 2.16 -17.94 4.02
N GLY A 277 1.57 -19.14 3.93
CA GLY A 277 0.70 -19.69 4.97
C GLY A 277 -0.63 -18.95 5.13
N ALA A 278 -1.36 -19.28 6.20
CA ALA A 278 -2.72 -18.79 6.41
C ALA A 278 -2.80 -17.40 7.08
N ASN A 279 -1.73 -16.95 7.75
CA ASN A 279 -1.72 -15.66 8.45
C ASN A 279 -0.90 -14.62 7.68
N PRO A 280 -1.54 -13.62 7.06
CA PRO A 280 -0.84 -12.56 6.32
C PRO A 280 0.16 -11.74 7.15
N LEU A 281 -0.01 -11.72 8.47
CA LEU A 281 0.85 -10.95 9.39
C LEU A 281 1.97 -11.79 10.02
N ASP A 282 2.17 -13.04 9.59
CA ASP A 282 3.22 -13.91 10.13
C ASP A 282 4.59 -13.56 9.54
N MET A 283 5.31 -12.65 10.21
CA MET A 283 6.66 -12.21 9.83
C MET A 283 7.68 -13.36 9.74
N ARG A 284 7.48 -14.45 10.51
CA ARG A 284 8.40 -15.61 10.52
C ARG A 284 8.47 -16.31 9.17
N ARG A 285 7.43 -16.16 8.35
CA ARG A 285 7.35 -16.71 7.00
C ARG A 285 7.99 -15.83 5.93
N GLY A 286 8.39 -14.62 6.29
CA GLY A 286 8.88 -13.62 5.34
C GLY A 286 10.02 -14.11 4.47
N ALA A 287 11.10 -14.64 5.04
CA ALA A 287 12.27 -15.10 4.28
C ALA A 287 11.92 -16.23 3.30
N GLY A 288 11.20 -17.27 3.76
CA GLY A 288 10.78 -18.38 2.89
C GLY A 288 9.83 -17.94 1.78
N THR A 289 8.93 -17.01 2.08
CA THR A 289 8.01 -16.42 1.11
C THR A 289 8.78 -15.64 0.04
N PHE A 290 9.73 -14.80 0.45
CA PHE A 290 10.56 -14.02 -0.45
C PHE A 290 11.34 -14.89 -1.45
N GLU A 291 12.03 -15.92 -0.98
CA GLU A 291 12.81 -16.81 -1.85
C GLU A 291 11.92 -17.60 -2.83
N THR A 292 10.78 -18.08 -2.36
CA THR A 292 9.82 -18.79 -3.22
C THR A 292 9.26 -17.86 -4.29
N ALA A 293 8.88 -16.66 -3.92
CA ALA A 293 8.36 -15.63 -4.82
C ALA A 293 9.43 -15.17 -5.82
N ARG A 294 10.70 -15.03 -5.41
CA ARG A 294 11.81 -14.72 -6.31
C ARG A 294 11.98 -15.78 -7.40
N ALA A 295 11.93 -17.04 -7.01
CA ALA A 295 11.95 -18.13 -7.98
C ALA A 295 10.73 -18.10 -8.92
N HIS A 296 9.55 -17.74 -8.41
CA HIS A 296 8.35 -17.54 -9.22
C HIS A 296 8.53 -16.38 -10.21
N GLY A 297 8.99 -15.21 -9.76
CA GLY A 297 9.26 -14.05 -10.61
C GLY A 297 10.17 -14.40 -11.80
N ARG A 298 11.27 -15.13 -11.55
CA ARG A 298 12.16 -15.61 -12.63
C ARG A 298 11.42 -16.46 -13.66
N ARG A 299 10.56 -17.39 -13.21
CA ARG A 299 9.82 -18.29 -14.12
C ARG A 299 8.85 -17.55 -15.03
N ILE A 300 8.26 -16.43 -14.55
CA ILE A 300 7.25 -15.68 -15.30
C ILE A 300 7.82 -14.48 -16.06
N ALA A 301 9.11 -14.16 -15.88
CA ALA A 301 9.73 -12.95 -16.45
C ALA A 301 9.48 -12.82 -17.96
N HIS A 302 9.62 -13.92 -18.73
CA HIS A 302 9.36 -13.89 -20.17
C HIS A 302 7.91 -13.50 -20.53
N ARG A 303 6.93 -13.90 -19.73
CA ARG A 303 5.51 -13.53 -19.94
C ARG A 303 5.28 -12.06 -19.60
N VAL A 304 5.90 -11.60 -18.50
CA VAL A 304 5.82 -10.19 -18.10
C VAL A 304 6.51 -9.31 -19.14
N ALA A 305 7.69 -9.71 -19.64
CA ALA A 305 8.40 -8.98 -20.72
C ALA A 305 7.52 -8.75 -21.94
N HIS A 306 6.72 -9.72 -22.36
CA HIS A 306 5.81 -9.58 -23.50
C HIS A 306 4.70 -8.51 -23.29
N ILE A 307 4.32 -8.29 -22.04
CA ILE A 307 3.31 -7.27 -21.67
C ILE A 307 3.98 -5.92 -21.40
N TRP A 308 5.14 -5.95 -20.74
CA TRP A 308 5.82 -4.78 -20.20
C TRP A 308 6.80 -4.14 -21.17
N GLY A 309 7.43 -4.95 -22.04
CA GLY A 309 8.33 -4.50 -23.10
C GLY A 309 7.62 -3.72 -24.22
N ASP A 310 8.39 -3.07 -25.04
CA ASP A 310 7.91 -2.28 -26.21
C ASP A 310 7.25 -3.14 -27.28
#